data_410dfa3c14ee75ea71ca62d2cad4fe38
#
_entry.id   410dfa3c14ee75ea71ca62d2cad4fe38
#
_cell.length_a   1.000
_cell.length_b   1.000
_cell.length_c   1.000
_cell.angle_alpha   90.00
_cell.angle_beta   90.00
_cell.angle_gamma   90.00
#
_symmetry.space_group_name_H-M   'P 1'
#
loop_
_entity.id
_entity.type
_entity.pdbx_description
1 polymer ?
#
loop_
_entity_poly.entity_id
_entity_poly.type
_entity_poly.pdbx_seq_one_letter_code
_entity_poly.pdbx_strand_id
1 'polypeptide(L)'
;MGVFTYLLRDLEQILFPNRDQHPIPAMDGGYTPNDRLDALSPIGAPIPGADDIAEGGDGAIYVSAGKQVLRLAGAGYEARSIFAEFDGAAGGLAFHPDGRLLVCVSGRGLAAVDASGRQSWLNQVEDQPLHCLTSVTAAPDGSIFMTDGSSRHAREDWVRDLMEKNHFGRLAACGAGLDRAKTLLRDLHYPHGVAIAANGRALWFTESWNHRISRAAVSGRDIAAPQTIVGNMPGYPTRLGGCAGGGFWLSVFAVRTHLVEFVLREDDFRQEMMETIPPALWISPALTTSGYCLEPMQFGSIKALGIEKPWAPPRSYGLLVRIDEDGEAVESLHSRVGGRQHGITAACDTAQGLVIVSRGSGRVLLRRSTGAV
;
A
#
# COMPACT_ATOMS: atom_id res chain seq x y z
N MET A 1 7.58 33.18 24.38
CA MET A 1 7.81 31.74 24.66
C MET A 1 9.29 31.48 24.42
N GLY A 2 10.01 31.20 25.50
CA GLY A 2 11.42 31.52 25.55
C GLY A 2 12.34 30.37 25.15
N VAL A 3 13.61 30.75 25.00
CA VAL A 3 14.80 29.90 24.76
C VAL A 3 14.82 28.63 25.63
N PHE A 4 14.24 28.67 26.82
CA PHE A 4 14.11 27.53 27.75
C PHE A 4 13.23 26.40 27.21
N THR A 5 12.21 26.71 26.41
CA THR A 5 11.31 25.70 25.81
C THR A 5 12.02 24.96 24.67
N TYR A 6 12.87 25.62 23.92
CA TYR A 6 13.68 24.99 22.88
C TYR A 6 14.77 24.10 23.48
N LEU A 7 15.45 24.54 24.53
CA LEU A 7 16.46 23.75 25.23
C LEU A 7 15.86 22.48 25.86
N LEU A 8 14.65 22.55 26.43
CA LEU A 8 13.96 21.38 26.96
C LEU A 8 13.56 20.39 25.86
N ARG A 9 13.12 20.89 24.71
CA ARG A 9 12.77 20.08 23.55
C ARG A 9 14.01 19.41 22.93
N ASP A 10 15.12 20.11 22.85
CA ASP A 10 16.40 19.56 22.38
C ASP A 10 16.96 18.51 23.35
N LEU A 11 16.82 18.73 24.66
CA LEU A 11 17.17 17.74 25.68
C LEU A 11 16.25 16.51 25.65
N GLU A 12 14.95 16.68 25.46
CA GLU A 12 14.02 15.57 25.26
C GLU A 12 14.35 14.77 23.99
N GLN A 13 14.72 15.41 22.89
CA GLN A 13 15.14 14.72 21.67
C GLN A 13 16.46 13.97 21.83
N ILE A 14 17.39 14.48 22.65
CA ILE A 14 18.66 13.80 22.96
C ILE A 14 18.44 12.61 23.91
N LEU A 15 17.59 12.76 24.92
CA LEU A 15 17.30 11.73 25.92
C LEU A 15 16.33 10.66 25.41
N PHE A 16 15.41 11.06 24.51
CA PHE A 16 14.37 10.19 23.96
C PHE A 16 14.26 10.41 22.44
N PRO A 17 15.28 10.02 21.65
CA PRO A 17 15.34 10.32 20.21
C PRO A 17 14.18 9.73 19.40
N ASN A 18 13.48 8.76 19.96
CA ASN A 18 12.36 8.08 19.29
C ASN A 18 10.97 8.48 19.84
N ARG A 19 10.90 9.41 20.81
CA ARG A 19 9.62 9.74 21.47
C ARG A 19 8.60 10.34 20.53
N ASP A 20 9.04 11.14 19.56
CA ASP A 20 8.18 11.83 18.61
C ASP A 20 7.88 11.03 17.33
N GLN A 21 8.48 9.84 17.16
CA GLN A 21 8.29 9.02 15.96
C GLN A 21 6.95 8.25 15.98
N HIS A 22 6.29 8.14 17.13
CA HIS A 22 5.11 7.33 17.33
C HIS A 22 3.81 8.07 17.74
N PRO A 23 3.69 9.42 17.69
CA PRO A 23 2.41 10.05 17.91
C PRO A 23 1.45 9.70 16.75
N ILE A 24 0.27 9.22 17.07
CA ILE A 24 -0.76 8.94 16.07
C ILE A 24 -1.59 10.21 15.88
N PRO A 25 -1.66 10.77 14.66
CA PRO A 25 -2.50 11.92 14.40
C PRO A 25 -3.98 11.57 14.51
N ALA A 26 -4.80 12.54 14.89
CA ALA A 26 -6.25 12.37 14.87
C ALA A 26 -6.73 12.15 13.42
N MET A 27 -7.75 11.30 13.28
CA MET A 27 -8.47 11.17 12.01
C MET A 27 -9.59 12.21 11.96
N ASP A 28 -9.26 13.40 11.48
CA ASP A 28 -10.19 14.53 11.30
C ASP A 28 -10.09 15.09 9.87
N GLY A 29 -10.86 16.13 9.57
CA GLY A 29 -10.88 16.72 8.22
C GLY A 29 -11.15 15.68 7.13
N GLY A 30 -10.28 15.57 6.15
CA GLY A 30 -10.34 14.61 5.05
C GLY A 30 -10.25 13.15 5.49
N TYR A 31 -9.75 12.88 6.70
CA TYR A 31 -9.66 11.54 7.30
C TYR A 31 -10.84 11.21 8.23
N THR A 32 -11.88 12.03 8.31
CA THR A 32 -13.01 11.80 9.23
C THR A 32 -13.64 10.43 9.01
N PRO A 33 -13.71 9.56 10.07
CA PRO A 33 -14.21 8.20 9.95
C PRO A 33 -15.67 8.12 9.50
N ASN A 34 -15.93 7.14 8.63
CA ASN A 34 -17.27 6.86 8.09
C ASN A 34 -17.40 5.34 7.80
N ASP A 35 -18.49 4.90 7.16
CA ASP A 35 -18.73 3.50 6.80
C ASP A 35 -18.94 3.34 5.28
N ARG A 36 -18.37 4.23 4.46
CA ARG A 36 -18.63 4.28 3.01
C ARG A 36 -18.11 3.06 2.26
N LEU A 37 -17.01 2.42 2.71
CA LEU A 37 -16.52 1.18 2.09
C LEU A 37 -17.51 0.03 2.25
N ASP A 38 -18.18 -0.07 3.40
CA ASP A 38 -19.14 -1.15 3.64
C ASP A 38 -20.45 -1.00 2.86
N ALA A 39 -20.73 0.21 2.37
CA ALA A 39 -21.87 0.51 1.50
C ALA A 39 -21.63 0.15 0.02
N LEU A 40 -20.39 -0.18 -0.37
CA LEU A 40 -20.06 -0.49 -1.76
C LEU A 40 -20.46 -1.91 -2.15
N SER A 41 -20.79 -2.07 -3.42
CA SER A 41 -21.13 -3.38 -3.97
C SER A 41 -19.87 -4.14 -4.40
N PRO A 42 -19.74 -5.43 -4.05
CA PRO A 42 -18.66 -6.25 -4.56
C PRO A 42 -18.88 -6.61 -6.04
N ILE A 43 -17.79 -6.71 -6.79
CA ILE A 43 -17.77 -7.22 -8.15
C ILE A 43 -17.76 -8.75 -8.11
N GLY A 44 -18.87 -9.37 -8.45
CA GLY A 44 -18.97 -10.83 -8.57
C GLY A 44 -18.61 -11.61 -7.29
N ALA A 45 -18.11 -12.84 -7.48
CA ALA A 45 -17.68 -13.71 -6.39
C ALA A 45 -16.35 -13.24 -5.76
N PRO A 46 -16.04 -13.62 -4.51
CA PRO A 46 -14.76 -13.31 -3.89
C PRO A 46 -13.56 -13.69 -4.76
N ILE A 47 -12.48 -12.94 -4.60
CA ILE A 47 -11.17 -13.19 -5.20
C ILE A 47 -10.16 -13.29 -4.06
N PRO A 48 -10.00 -14.47 -3.44
CA PRO A 48 -9.05 -14.64 -2.36
C PRO A 48 -7.64 -14.28 -2.80
N GLY A 49 -6.94 -13.48 -1.97
CA GLY A 49 -5.59 -13.02 -2.27
C GLY A 49 -5.52 -11.89 -3.31
N ALA A 50 -6.64 -11.25 -3.67
CA ALA A 50 -6.62 -10.03 -4.47
C ALA A 50 -5.72 -8.98 -3.81
N ASP A 51 -4.84 -8.33 -4.60
CA ASP A 51 -3.80 -7.44 -4.05
C ASP A 51 -3.71 -6.09 -4.78
N ASP A 52 -3.69 -6.09 -6.11
CA ASP A 52 -3.60 -4.87 -6.91
C ASP A 52 -4.52 -4.92 -8.13
N ILE A 53 -4.70 -3.75 -8.77
CA ILE A 53 -5.59 -3.56 -9.90
C ILE A 53 -4.98 -2.58 -10.92
N ALA A 54 -5.14 -2.88 -12.20
CA ALA A 54 -4.85 -1.97 -13.30
C ALA A 54 -5.96 -2.04 -14.35
N GLU A 55 -6.36 -0.89 -14.93
CA GLU A 55 -7.27 -0.85 -16.07
C GLU A 55 -6.47 -0.99 -17.37
N GLY A 56 -6.88 -1.90 -18.23
CA GLY A 56 -6.31 -2.09 -19.56
C GLY A 56 -6.91 -1.16 -20.59
N GLY A 57 -6.17 -0.94 -21.68
CA GLY A 57 -6.67 -0.17 -22.84
C GLY A 57 -7.90 -0.78 -23.51
N ASP A 58 -8.26 -2.01 -23.20
CA ASP A 58 -9.46 -2.72 -23.62
C ASP A 58 -10.68 -2.45 -22.71
N GLY A 59 -10.53 -1.58 -21.71
CA GLY A 59 -11.57 -1.26 -20.72
C GLY A 59 -11.85 -2.37 -19.71
N ALA A 60 -11.09 -3.46 -19.72
CA ALA A 60 -11.13 -4.48 -18.68
C ALA A 60 -10.21 -4.07 -17.50
N ILE A 61 -10.50 -4.59 -16.31
CA ILE A 61 -9.60 -4.49 -15.18
C ILE A 61 -8.82 -5.78 -14.98
N TYR A 62 -7.59 -5.65 -14.59
CA TYR A 62 -6.67 -6.75 -14.29
C TYR A 62 -6.38 -6.75 -12.80
N VAL A 63 -6.60 -7.89 -12.15
CA VAL A 63 -6.48 -8.03 -10.69
C VAL A 63 -5.45 -9.09 -10.38
N SER A 64 -4.39 -8.75 -9.65
CA SER A 64 -3.46 -9.76 -9.12
C SER A 64 -4.10 -10.48 -7.95
N ALA A 65 -4.01 -11.82 -7.95
CA ALA A 65 -4.62 -12.65 -6.91
C ALA A 65 -3.85 -13.98 -6.74
N GLY A 66 -3.21 -14.16 -5.60
CA GLY A 66 -2.36 -15.32 -5.39
C GLY A 66 -1.26 -15.40 -6.47
N LYS A 67 -1.17 -16.49 -7.21
CA LYS A 67 -0.18 -16.67 -8.28
C LYS A 67 -0.69 -16.29 -9.68
N GLN A 68 -1.83 -15.62 -9.77
CA GLN A 68 -2.48 -15.31 -11.03
C GLN A 68 -2.72 -13.82 -11.20
N VAL A 69 -2.88 -13.40 -12.43
CA VAL A 69 -3.56 -12.16 -12.81
C VAL A 69 -4.86 -12.54 -13.50
N LEU A 70 -5.96 -12.05 -12.96
CA LEU A 70 -7.31 -12.24 -13.51
C LEU A 70 -7.69 -11.02 -14.35
N ARG A 71 -8.30 -11.24 -15.51
CA ARG A 71 -8.95 -10.22 -16.32
C ARG A 71 -10.45 -10.24 -16.05
N LEU A 72 -10.99 -9.11 -15.64
CA LEU A 72 -12.42 -8.92 -15.40
C LEU A 72 -12.95 -7.93 -16.43
N ALA A 73 -14.00 -8.31 -17.15
CA ALA A 73 -14.55 -7.55 -18.27
C ALA A 73 -16.09 -7.51 -18.22
N GLY A 74 -16.68 -6.78 -19.15
CA GLY A 74 -18.14 -6.60 -19.25
C GLY A 74 -18.65 -5.43 -18.41
N ALA A 75 -19.95 -5.15 -18.53
CA ALA A 75 -20.61 -4.10 -17.77
C ALA A 75 -20.68 -4.50 -16.30
N GLY A 76 -19.88 -3.84 -15.43
CA GLY A 76 -19.74 -4.21 -14.01
C GLY A 76 -18.65 -5.24 -13.73
N TYR A 77 -17.80 -5.57 -14.73
CA TYR A 77 -16.65 -6.47 -14.58
C TYR A 77 -16.98 -7.90 -14.14
N GLU A 78 -18.15 -8.44 -14.55
CA GLU A 78 -18.62 -9.75 -14.10
C GLU A 78 -17.91 -10.93 -14.79
N ALA A 79 -17.49 -10.76 -16.06
CA ALA A 79 -16.81 -11.80 -16.84
C ALA A 79 -15.35 -11.94 -16.36
N ARG A 80 -15.00 -13.12 -15.82
CA ARG A 80 -13.69 -13.41 -15.26
C ARG A 80 -12.95 -14.45 -16.10
N SER A 81 -11.67 -14.19 -16.39
CA SER A 81 -10.74 -15.14 -17.00
C SER A 81 -9.35 -15.00 -16.40
N ILE A 82 -8.53 -16.04 -16.51
CA ILE A 82 -7.11 -15.97 -16.15
C ILE A 82 -6.38 -15.31 -17.31
N PHE A 83 -5.60 -14.26 -17.02
CA PHE A 83 -4.74 -13.59 -18.01
C PHE A 83 -3.31 -14.14 -17.98
N ALA A 84 -2.75 -14.34 -16.78
CA ALA A 84 -1.40 -14.87 -16.61
C ALA A 84 -1.26 -15.65 -15.30
N GLU A 85 -0.30 -16.59 -15.26
CA GLU A 85 0.05 -17.37 -14.09
C GLU A 85 1.57 -17.29 -13.83
N PHE A 86 1.97 -17.39 -12.56
CA PHE A 86 3.33 -17.23 -12.10
C PHE A 86 3.71 -18.28 -11.04
N ASP A 87 5.01 -18.47 -10.83
CA ASP A 87 5.51 -19.37 -9.76
C ASP A 87 5.38 -18.74 -8.37
N GLY A 88 5.50 -17.40 -8.28
CA GLY A 88 5.38 -16.60 -7.05
C GLY A 88 4.06 -15.83 -6.98
N ALA A 89 3.78 -15.22 -5.83
CA ALA A 89 2.58 -14.42 -5.65
C ALA A 89 2.65 -13.12 -6.47
N ALA A 90 1.65 -12.90 -7.33
CA ALA A 90 1.48 -11.67 -8.09
C ALA A 90 1.04 -10.52 -7.17
N GLY A 91 1.58 -9.33 -7.40
CA GLY A 91 1.34 -8.12 -6.60
C GLY A 91 1.10 -6.90 -7.46
N GLY A 92 1.93 -5.87 -7.32
CA GLY A 92 1.81 -4.61 -8.03
C GLY A 92 1.64 -4.78 -9.55
N LEU A 93 0.70 -4.02 -10.13
CA LEU A 93 0.34 -4.06 -11.55
C LEU A 93 0.43 -2.67 -12.16
N ALA A 94 0.93 -2.58 -13.40
CA ALA A 94 0.79 -1.38 -14.22
C ALA A 94 0.83 -1.75 -15.69
N PHE A 95 0.05 -1.06 -16.52
CA PHE A 95 0.25 -1.15 -17.96
C PHE A 95 1.41 -0.26 -18.41
N HIS A 96 2.29 -0.83 -19.22
CA HIS A 96 3.31 -0.08 -19.92
C HIS A 96 2.69 0.57 -21.19
N PRO A 97 3.18 1.75 -21.64
CA PRO A 97 2.64 2.41 -22.84
C PRO A 97 2.64 1.56 -24.13
N ASP A 98 3.48 0.52 -24.21
CA ASP A 98 3.48 -0.43 -25.33
C ASP A 98 2.41 -1.53 -25.23
N GLY A 99 1.55 -1.49 -24.22
CA GLY A 99 0.44 -2.42 -24.01
C GLY A 99 0.75 -3.66 -23.17
N ARG A 100 2.02 -3.88 -22.77
CA ARG A 100 2.36 -4.99 -21.86
C ARG A 100 1.89 -4.70 -20.44
N LEU A 101 1.45 -5.73 -19.73
CA LEU A 101 1.18 -5.66 -18.30
C LEU A 101 2.45 -5.96 -17.51
N LEU A 102 2.88 -5.03 -16.69
CA LEU A 102 3.96 -5.18 -15.72
C LEU A 102 3.38 -5.80 -14.44
N VAL A 103 4.03 -6.84 -13.92
CA VAL A 103 3.57 -7.59 -12.75
C VAL A 103 4.72 -7.79 -11.77
N CYS A 104 4.60 -7.29 -10.56
CA CYS A 104 5.50 -7.59 -9.46
C CYS A 104 5.25 -9.02 -8.96
N VAL A 105 6.23 -9.90 -9.02
CA VAL A 105 6.10 -11.29 -8.58
C VAL A 105 7.05 -11.55 -7.41
N SER A 106 6.49 -11.90 -6.26
CA SER A 106 7.23 -12.15 -5.02
C SER A 106 8.30 -13.23 -5.21
N GLY A 107 9.52 -12.96 -4.77
CA GLY A 107 10.66 -13.86 -4.86
C GLY A 107 11.21 -14.07 -6.29
N ARG A 108 10.64 -13.41 -7.32
CA ARG A 108 11.03 -13.61 -8.73
C ARG A 108 11.46 -12.33 -9.44
N GLY A 109 10.85 -11.20 -9.12
CA GLY A 109 11.14 -9.91 -9.73
C GLY A 109 9.98 -9.32 -10.52
N LEU A 110 10.26 -8.54 -11.55
CA LEU A 110 9.29 -7.88 -12.42
C LEU A 110 9.08 -8.70 -13.69
N ALA A 111 7.84 -9.10 -13.96
CA ALA A 111 7.43 -9.66 -15.24
C ALA A 111 6.79 -8.59 -16.12
N ALA A 112 7.05 -8.61 -17.43
CA ALA A 112 6.27 -7.91 -18.43
C ALA A 112 5.57 -8.94 -19.32
N VAL A 113 4.23 -8.92 -19.33
CA VAL A 113 3.37 -9.89 -20.01
C VAL A 113 2.72 -9.24 -21.22
N ASP A 114 2.94 -9.77 -22.41
CA ASP A 114 2.30 -9.28 -23.62
C ASP A 114 0.88 -9.86 -23.82
N ALA A 115 0.16 -9.35 -24.82
CA ALA A 115 -1.20 -9.80 -25.13
C ALA A 115 -1.31 -11.30 -25.51
N SER A 116 -0.20 -11.94 -25.89
CA SER A 116 -0.14 -13.38 -26.16
C SER A 116 0.12 -14.22 -24.90
N GLY A 117 0.35 -13.59 -23.74
CA GLY A 117 0.71 -14.22 -22.49
C GLY A 117 2.22 -14.52 -22.35
N ARG A 118 3.06 -14.10 -23.32
CA ARG A 118 4.51 -14.29 -23.25
C ARG A 118 5.08 -13.35 -22.19
N GLN A 119 5.97 -13.89 -21.34
CA GLN A 119 6.58 -13.19 -20.22
C GLN A 119 8.06 -12.88 -20.50
N SER A 120 8.50 -11.67 -20.19
CA SER A 120 9.89 -11.27 -20.06
C SER A 120 10.15 -10.78 -18.63
N TRP A 121 11.40 -10.92 -18.14
CA TRP A 121 11.68 -10.78 -16.71
C TRP A 121 12.87 -9.87 -16.42
N LEU A 122 12.76 -9.13 -15.32
CA LEU A 122 13.85 -8.47 -14.62
C LEU A 122 13.91 -9.04 -13.20
N ASN A 123 14.97 -9.79 -12.87
CA ASN A 123 15.08 -10.51 -11.61
C ASN A 123 16.02 -9.82 -10.60
N GLN A 124 16.82 -8.87 -11.06
CA GLN A 124 17.81 -8.18 -10.23
C GLN A 124 18.05 -6.75 -10.71
N VAL A 125 18.55 -5.91 -9.82
CA VAL A 125 19.02 -4.56 -10.09
C VAL A 125 20.42 -4.43 -9.48
N GLU A 126 21.44 -4.07 -10.30
CA GLU A 126 22.84 -3.91 -9.85
C GLU A 126 23.34 -5.12 -9.03
N ASP A 127 23.15 -6.34 -9.55
CA ASP A 127 23.52 -7.62 -8.94
C ASP A 127 22.79 -7.93 -7.59
N GLN A 128 21.78 -7.16 -7.23
CA GLN A 128 20.93 -7.40 -6.08
C GLN A 128 19.58 -7.97 -6.54
N PRO A 129 19.19 -9.17 -6.09
CA PRO A 129 17.89 -9.75 -6.42
C PRO A 129 16.71 -8.86 -6.03
N LEU A 130 15.62 -8.96 -6.78
CA LEU A 130 14.34 -8.32 -6.47
C LEU A 130 13.45 -9.31 -5.69
N HIS A 131 13.48 -9.22 -4.37
CA HIS A 131 12.76 -10.16 -3.50
C HIS A 131 11.34 -9.71 -3.15
N CYS A 132 11.18 -8.44 -2.85
CA CYS A 132 9.96 -7.89 -2.24
C CYS A 132 9.37 -6.77 -3.10
N LEU A 133 9.21 -7.01 -4.42
CA LEU A 133 8.56 -6.02 -5.27
C LEU A 133 7.11 -5.78 -4.80
N THR A 134 6.82 -4.52 -4.47
CA THR A 134 5.54 -4.09 -3.90
C THR A 134 4.68 -3.35 -4.91
N SER A 135 5.28 -2.50 -5.76
CA SER A 135 4.56 -1.74 -6.76
C SER A 135 5.45 -1.42 -7.97
N VAL A 136 4.80 -1.11 -9.09
CA VAL A 136 5.44 -0.71 -10.34
C VAL A 136 4.58 0.36 -11.02
N THR A 137 5.24 1.25 -11.76
CA THR A 137 4.57 2.23 -12.65
C THR A 137 5.42 2.45 -13.89
N ALA A 138 4.80 2.85 -14.99
CA ALA A 138 5.47 3.20 -16.22
C ALA A 138 5.20 4.67 -16.57
N ALA A 139 6.26 5.38 -16.93
CA ALA A 139 6.16 6.75 -17.43
C ALA A 139 5.76 6.77 -18.91
N PRO A 140 5.22 7.91 -19.42
CA PRO A 140 4.84 8.02 -20.84
C PRO A 140 6.00 7.79 -21.83
N ASP A 141 7.25 8.01 -21.41
CA ASP A 141 8.45 7.77 -22.21
C ASP A 141 8.90 6.31 -22.22
N GLY A 142 8.18 5.42 -21.52
CA GLY A 142 8.48 4.00 -21.36
C GLY A 142 9.46 3.68 -20.24
N SER A 143 9.91 4.65 -19.46
CA SER A 143 10.69 4.40 -18.24
C SER A 143 9.82 3.69 -17.20
N ILE A 144 10.36 2.65 -16.57
CA ILE A 144 9.67 1.85 -15.56
C ILE A 144 10.29 2.16 -14.20
N PHE A 145 9.45 2.47 -13.21
CA PHE A 145 9.85 2.67 -11.82
C PHE A 145 9.19 1.62 -10.94
N MET A 146 9.93 1.11 -9.95
CA MET A 146 9.46 0.05 -9.07
C MET A 146 9.96 0.23 -7.65
N THR A 147 9.14 -0.17 -6.69
CA THR A 147 9.51 -0.26 -5.27
C THR A 147 9.78 -1.70 -4.88
N ASP A 148 10.90 -1.93 -4.20
CA ASP A 148 11.29 -3.19 -3.57
C ASP A 148 11.28 -2.96 -2.05
N GLY A 149 10.27 -3.49 -1.36
CA GLY A 149 9.96 -3.16 0.02
C GLY A 149 11.05 -3.57 1.00
N SER A 150 11.72 -4.68 0.73
CA SER A 150 12.79 -5.21 1.58
C SER A 150 13.77 -6.06 0.78
N SER A 151 15.06 -5.91 1.04
CA SER A 151 16.08 -6.83 0.52
C SER A 151 16.27 -8.07 1.40
N ARG A 152 15.59 -8.15 2.55
CA ARG A 152 15.73 -9.24 3.54
C ARG A 152 14.55 -10.19 3.56
N HIS A 153 13.34 -9.67 3.41
CA HIS A 153 12.10 -10.42 3.56
C HIS A 153 11.31 -10.44 2.27
N ALA A 154 10.62 -11.54 2.03
CA ALA A 154 9.61 -11.62 0.99
C ALA A 154 8.39 -10.74 1.37
N ARG A 155 7.58 -10.39 0.37
CA ARG A 155 6.41 -9.54 0.59
C ARG A 155 5.41 -10.13 1.57
N GLU A 156 5.33 -11.45 1.66
CA GLU A 156 4.46 -12.18 2.57
C GLU A 156 4.88 -12.03 4.04
N ASP A 157 6.17 -11.77 4.29
CA ASP A 157 6.77 -11.63 5.62
C ASP A 157 6.81 -10.16 6.12
N TRP A 158 5.95 -9.30 5.57
CA TRP A 158 5.92 -7.87 5.88
C TRP A 158 5.74 -7.55 7.38
N VAL A 159 5.03 -8.41 8.12
CA VAL A 159 4.87 -8.25 9.58
C VAL A 159 6.22 -8.38 10.28
N ARG A 160 7.04 -9.35 9.87
CA ARG A 160 8.38 -9.53 10.41
C ARG A 160 9.27 -8.35 10.06
N ASP A 161 9.21 -7.87 8.83
CA ASP A 161 9.95 -6.69 8.37
C ASP A 161 9.61 -5.45 9.20
N LEU A 162 8.31 -5.22 9.50
CA LEU A 162 7.86 -4.15 10.40
C LEU A 162 8.40 -4.34 11.82
N MET A 163 8.26 -5.55 12.39
CA MET A 163 8.69 -5.82 13.77
C MET A 163 10.22 -5.75 13.93
N GLU A 164 10.98 -6.03 12.89
CA GLU A 164 12.44 -5.82 12.87
C GLU A 164 12.82 -4.34 12.65
N LYS A 165 11.85 -3.44 12.39
CA LYS A 165 12.06 -2.02 12.10
C LYS A 165 12.99 -1.83 10.90
N ASN A 166 12.82 -2.63 9.86
CA ASN A 166 13.71 -2.64 8.70
C ASN A 166 13.60 -1.38 7.84
N HIS A 167 14.74 -0.99 7.26
CA HIS A 167 14.86 0.11 6.31
C HIS A 167 15.71 -0.29 5.09
N PHE A 168 15.56 -1.54 4.65
CA PHE A 168 16.33 -2.11 3.54
C PHE A 168 15.56 -2.11 2.21
N GLY A 169 14.55 -1.25 2.11
CA GLY A 169 13.82 -1.04 0.88
C GLY A 169 14.54 -0.11 -0.08
N ARG A 170 14.14 -0.15 -1.35
CA ARG A 170 14.71 0.68 -2.41
C ARG A 170 13.67 1.08 -3.45
N LEU A 171 13.94 2.19 -4.13
CA LEU A 171 13.31 2.60 -5.36
C LEU A 171 14.28 2.36 -6.51
N ALA A 172 13.82 1.70 -7.57
CA ALA A 172 14.63 1.38 -8.74
C ALA A 172 13.92 1.78 -10.03
N ALA A 173 14.70 1.93 -11.11
CA ALA A 173 14.18 2.17 -12.45
C ALA A 173 14.86 1.26 -13.48
N CYS A 174 14.14 0.96 -14.56
CA CYS A 174 14.70 0.30 -15.73
C CYS A 174 14.12 0.84 -17.05
N GLY A 175 14.67 0.43 -18.18
CA GLY A 175 14.13 0.74 -19.49
C GLY A 175 12.93 -0.14 -19.85
N ALA A 176 12.21 0.22 -20.92
CA ALA A 176 11.08 -0.54 -21.47
C ALA A 176 11.42 -2.01 -21.79
N GLY A 177 12.67 -2.30 -22.15
CA GLY A 177 13.16 -3.66 -22.41
C GLY A 177 13.43 -4.48 -21.15
N LEU A 178 13.13 -4.00 -19.96
CA LEU A 178 13.55 -4.55 -18.67
C LEU A 178 15.08 -4.62 -18.56
N ASP A 179 15.76 -3.65 -19.12
CA ASP A 179 17.20 -3.53 -19.20
C ASP A 179 17.73 -2.29 -18.46
N ARG A 180 19.04 -2.21 -18.31
CA ARG A 180 19.72 -1.04 -17.72
C ARG A 180 19.09 -0.61 -16.40
N ALA A 181 18.73 -1.59 -15.56
CA ALA A 181 18.14 -1.37 -14.26
C ALA A 181 19.14 -0.72 -13.30
N LYS A 182 18.68 0.27 -12.52
CA LYS A 182 19.49 0.96 -11.53
C LYS A 182 18.66 1.30 -10.28
N THR A 183 19.32 1.34 -9.15
CA THR A 183 18.75 1.83 -7.90
C THR A 183 18.79 3.37 -7.88
N LEU A 184 17.68 3.98 -7.54
CA LEU A 184 17.54 5.43 -7.42
C LEU A 184 17.66 5.91 -5.97
N LEU A 185 17.03 5.18 -5.06
CA LEU A 185 17.05 5.44 -3.60
C LEU A 185 17.24 4.13 -2.86
N ARG A 186 17.97 4.19 -1.75
CA ARG A 186 18.21 3.09 -0.81
C ARG A 186 17.72 3.48 0.59
N ASP A 187 17.77 2.55 1.49
CA ASP A 187 17.48 2.72 2.92
C ASP A 187 16.06 3.28 3.17
N LEU A 188 15.10 2.85 2.32
CA LEU A 188 13.70 3.21 2.46
C LEU A 188 12.98 2.24 3.42
N HIS A 189 12.06 2.79 4.20
CA HIS A 189 11.30 2.05 5.21
C HIS A 189 10.05 1.40 4.59
N TYR A 190 10.25 0.26 3.94
CA TYR A 190 9.22 -0.51 3.23
C TYR A 190 8.47 0.36 2.20
N PRO A 191 9.15 0.80 1.13
CA PRO A 191 8.46 1.50 0.06
C PRO A 191 7.44 0.57 -0.57
N HIS A 192 6.16 0.97 -0.55
CA HIS A 192 5.07 0.09 -0.95
C HIS A 192 4.42 0.52 -2.26
N GLY A 193 4.13 1.79 -2.42
CA GLY A 193 3.48 2.33 -3.61
C GLY A 193 4.42 3.23 -4.40
N VAL A 194 4.30 3.20 -5.72
CA VAL A 194 4.94 4.13 -6.63
C VAL A 194 3.96 4.51 -7.76
N ALA A 195 3.87 5.79 -8.07
CA ALA A 195 3.02 6.28 -9.15
C ALA A 195 3.64 7.50 -9.84
N ILE A 196 3.41 7.62 -11.14
CA ILE A 196 3.73 8.82 -11.92
C ILE A 196 2.52 9.75 -11.90
N ALA A 197 2.75 11.03 -11.62
CA ALA A 197 1.71 12.06 -11.77
C ALA A 197 1.22 12.13 -13.21
N ALA A 198 -0.02 12.56 -13.41
CA ALA A 198 -0.67 12.59 -14.74
C ALA A 198 0.12 13.41 -15.78
N ASN A 199 0.87 14.43 -15.35
CA ASN A 199 1.73 15.24 -16.22
C ASN A 199 3.07 14.55 -16.60
N GLY A 200 3.35 13.34 -16.10
CA GLY A 200 4.58 12.58 -16.35
C GLY A 200 5.85 13.15 -15.71
N ARG A 201 5.78 14.22 -14.91
CA ARG A 201 6.95 14.97 -14.43
C ARG A 201 7.31 14.72 -12.98
N ALA A 202 6.46 14.04 -12.22
CA ALA A 202 6.69 13.74 -10.81
C ALA A 202 6.41 12.28 -10.51
N LEU A 203 7.31 11.67 -9.75
CA LEU A 203 7.15 10.35 -9.15
C LEU A 203 6.74 10.53 -7.69
N TRP A 204 5.68 9.84 -7.31
CA TRP A 204 5.22 9.76 -5.94
C TRP A 204 5.47 8.36 -5.42
N PHE A 205 5.93 8.23 -4.19
CA PHE A 205 6.12 6.93 -3.54
C PHE A 205 5.80 6.99 -2.06
N THR A 206 5.35 5.87 -1.52
CA THR A 206 5.00 5.71 -0.11
C THR A 206 6.08 4.94 0.64
N GLU A 207 6.26 5.23 1.92
CA GLU A 207 7.01 4.42 2.85
C GLU A 207 6.09 4.01 4.00
N SER A 208 5.71 2.72 4.02
CA SER A 208 4.69 2.24 4.96
C SER A 208 5.13 2.38 6.41
N TRP A 209 6.38 2.02 6.74
CA TRP A 209 6.86 2.06 8.13
C TRP A 209 7.20 3.46 8.62
N ASN A 210 7.42 4.42 7.73
CA ASN A 210 7.58 5.84 8.05
C ASN A 210 6.28 6.64 7.94
N HIS A 211 5.16 6.00 7.59
CA HIS A 211 3.85 6.64 7.48
C HIS A 211 3.88 7.92 6.65
N ARG A 212 4.58 7.88 5.50
CA ARG A 212 4.80 9.07 4.68
C ARG A 212 4.64 8.83 3.19
N ILE A 213 4.42 9.93 2.49
CA ILE A 213 4.44 10.01 1.02
C ILE A 213 5.50 11.03 0.63
N SER A 214 6.34 10.67 -0.33
CA SER A 214 7.35 11.52 -0.90
C SER A 214 7.13 11.72 -2.40
N ARG A 215 7.58 12.87 -2.92
CA ARG A 215 7.51 13.24 -4.33
C ARG A 215 8.89 13.65 -4.82
N ALA A 216 9.25 13.26 -6.05
CA ALA A 216 10.46 13.66 -6.73
C ALA A 216 10.17 14.05 -8.18
N ALA A 217 10.85 15.06 -8.71
CA ALA A 217 10.78 15.36 -10.15
C ALA A 217 11.49 14.27 -10.95
N VAL A 218 10.93 13.92 -12.12
CA VAL A 218 11.41 12.86 -13.00
C VAL A 218 12.10 13.44 -14.23
N SER A 219 13.21 12.83 -14.64
CA SER A 219 13.92 13.12 -15.88
C SER A 219 14.39 11.81 -16.52
N GLY A 220 13.62 11.27 -17.47
CA GLY A 220 13.83 9.92 -18.00
C GLY A 220 13.76 8.89 -16.88
N ARG A 221 14.84 8.12 -16.67
CA ARG A 221 14.95 7.12 -15.59
C ARG A 221 15.65 7.64 -14.33
N ASP A 222 15.80 8.96 -14.18
CA ASP A 222 16.37 9.61 -13.01
C ASP A 222 15.31 10.40 -12.26
N ILE A 223 15.57 10.63 -10.98
CA ILE A 223 14.75 11.48 -10.12
C ILE A 223 15.62 12.50 -9.41
N ALA A 224 15.05 13.68 -9.14
CA ALA A 224 15.65 14.66 -8.24
C ALA A 224 15.55 14.16 -6.78
N ALA A 225 16.21 14.88 -5.86
CA ALA A 225 16.08 14.61 -4.43
C ALA A 225 14.59 14.66 -4.02
N PRO A 226 14.08 13.60 -3.35
CA PRO A 226 12.67 13.54 -2.95
C PRO A 226 12.36 14.52 -1.83
N GLN A 227 11.12 15.00 -1.82
CA GLN A 227 10.55 15.80 -0.75
C GLN A 227 9.39 15.03 -0.11
N THR A 228 9.36 14.98 1.22
CA THR A 228 8.19 14.47 1.94
C THR A 228 7.04 15.46 1.78
N ILE A 229 5.93 15.00 1.20
CA ILE A 229 4.71 15.79 0.98
C ILE A 229 3.72 15.56 2.12
N VAL A 230 3.55 14.31 2.53
CA VAL A 230 2.70 13.92 3.67
C VAL A 230 3.55 13.11 4.63
N GLY A 231 3.59 13.52 5.88
CA GLY A 231 4.27 12.80 6.97
C GLY A 231 3.33 12.45 8.11
N ASN A 232 3.74 11.52 8.94
CA ASN A 232 3.01 11.11 10.14
C ASN A 232 1.53 10.78 9.86
N MET A 233 1.27 9.91 8.89
CA MET A 233 -0.09 9.49 8.55
C MET A 233 -0.72 8.62 9.65
N PRO A 234 -2.06 8.58 9.76
CA PRO A 234 -2.75 7.77 10.77
C PRO A 234 -2.75 6.26 10.46
N GLY A 235 -2.09 5.83 9.41
CA GLY A 235 -2.03 4.43 8.98
C GLY A 235 -0.79 4.11 8.16
N TYR A 236 -0.77 2.91 7.62
CA TYR A 236 0.30 2.37 6.80
C TYR A 236 -0.04 2.55 5.31
N PRO A 237 0.52 3.57 4.62
CA PRO A 237 0.22 3.84 3.23
C PRO A 237 0.75 2.72 2.33
N THR A 238 -0.04 2.36 1.32
CA THR A 238 0.33 1.37 0.32
C THR A 238 0.41 2.02 -1.06
N ARG A 239 -0.43 1.57 -1.99
CA ARG A 239 -0.38 2.02 -3.39
C ARG A 239 -1.12 3.33 -3.62
N LEU A 240 -0.66 4.01 -4.64
CA LEU A 240 -1.22 5.24 -5.18
C LEU A 240 -1.87 4.89 -6.52
N GLY A 241 -3.18 4.86 -6.57
CA GLY A 241 -3.93 4.58 -7.81
C GLY A 241 -4.36 5.86 -8.51
N GLY A 242 -4.55 5.79 -9.82
CA GLY A 242 -4.99 6.94 -10.62
C GLY A 242 -6.33 7.50 -10.16
N CYS A 243 -6.41 8.83 -10.10
CA CYS A 243 -7.63 9.57 -9.79
C CYS A 243 -7.99 10.50 -10.97
N ALA A 244 -9.19 10.36 -11.53
CA ALA A 244 -9.65 11.15 -12.66
C ALA A 244 -9.75 12.66 -12.36
N GLY A 245 -9.90 13.01 -11.08
CA GLY A 245 -9.94 14.41 -10.62
C GLY A 245 -8.58 15.04 -10.29
N GLY A 246 -7.47 14.42 -10.68
CA GLY A 246 -6.11 14.78 -10.26
C GLY A 246 -5.76 14.22 -8.88
N GLY A 247 -4.46 14.19 -8.56
CA GLY A 247 -3.97 13.52 -7.36
C GLY A 247 -4.08 11.99 -7.45
N PHE A 248 -4.30 11.32 -6.32
CA PHE A 248 -4.28 9.86 -6.23
C PHE A 248 -5.32 9.33 -5.23
N TRP A 249 -5.75 8.10 -5.48
CA TRP A 249 -6.35 7.24 -4.48
C TRP A 249 -5.25 6.53 -3.70
N LEU A 250 -5.05 6.92 -2.46
CA LEU A 250 -4.10 6.31 -1.54
C LEU A 250 -4.78 5.20 -0.75
N SER A 251 -4.31 3.99 -0.95
CA SER A 251 -4.72 2.84 -0.13
C SER A 251 -3.92 2.79 1.17
N VAL A 252 -4.60 2.47 2.27
CA VAL A 252 -4.01 2.32 3.60
C VAL A 252 -4.46 0.97 4.15
N PHE A 253 -3.54 0.02 4.25
CA PHE A 253 -3.91 -1.37 4.54
C PHE A 253 -4.29 -1.62 6.01
N ALA A 254 -3.80 -0.80 6.92
CA ALA A 254 -4.16 -0.82 8.34
C ALA A 254 -3.95 0.58 8.94
N VAL A 255 -4.66 0.89 10.00
CA VAL A 255 -4.44 2.11 10.79
C VAL A 255 -3.44 1.84 11.91
N ARG A 256 -2.75 2.89 12.33
CA ARG A 256 -1.87 2.86 13.49
C ARG A 256 -2.69 2.75 14.76
N THR A 257 -2.19 1.98 15.72
CA THR A 257 -2.82 1.85 17.05
C THR A 257 -1.80 2.10 18.14
N HIS A 258 -2.21 2.68 19.25
CA HIS A 258 -1.32 2.95 20.39
C HIS A 258 -0.60 1.70 20.90
N LEU A 259 -1.24 0.52 20.80
CA LEU A 259 -0.65 -0.74 21.23
C LEU A 259 0.49 -1.16 20.31
N VAL A 260 0.32 -1.08 18.99
CA VAL A 260 1.38 -1.41 18.02
C VAL A 260 2.52 -0.40 18.12
N GLU A 261 2.21 0.90 18.22
CA GLU A 261 3.23 1.95 18.38
C GLU A 261 4.02 1.76 19.70
N PHE A 262 3.37 1.32 20.77
CA PHE A 262 4.04 0.95 22.00
C PHE A 262 5.04 -0.19 21.78
N VAL A 263 4.61 -1.29 21.16
CA VAL A 263 5.48 -2.45 20.86
C VAL A 263 6.66 -2.03 19.98
N LEU A 264 6.43 -1.20 18.96
CA LEU A 264 7.49 -0.73 18.07
C LEU A 264 8.52 0.18 18.80
N ARG A 265 8.13 0.84 19.86
CA ARG A 265 9.00 1.68 20.67
C ARG A 265 9.80 0.90 21.72
N GLU A 266 9.19 -0.12 22.33
CA GLU A 266 9.80 -0.91 23.40
C GLU A 266 10.60 -2.08 22.83
N ASP A 267 11.87 -1.84 22.52
CA ASP A 267 12.72 -2.78 21.78
C ASP A 267 12.89 -4.14 22.48
N ASP A 268 13.13 -4.16 23.79
CA ASP A 268 13.31 -5.39 24.57
C ASP A 268 12.03 -6.25 24.54
N PHE A 269 10.88 -5.62 24.79
CA PHE A 269 9.58 -6.30 24.75
C PHE A 269 9.28 -6.87 23.35
N ARG A 270 9.55 -6.09 22.31
CA ARG A 270 9.31 -6.50 20.91
C ARG A 270 10.19 -7.70 20.55
N GLN A 271 11.48 -7.68 20.92
CA GLN A 271 12.40 -8.79 20.65
C GLN A 271 11.96 -10.06 21.39
N GLU A 272 11.64 -9.97 22.70
CA GLU A 272 11.12 -11.09 23.47
C GLU A 272 9.84 -11.66 22.86
N MET A 273 8.89 -10.81 22.41
CA MET A 273 7.69 -11.24 21.71
C MET A 273 8.04 -12.02 20.44
N MET A 274 8.99 -11.52 19.64
CA MET A 274 9.38 -12.17 18.37
C MET A 274 10.09 -13.51 18.58
N GLU A 275 10.80 -13.68 19.68
CA GLU A 275 11.53 -14.92 20.04
C GLU A 275 10.63 -15.99 20.67
N THR A 276 9.64 -15.57 21.45
CA THR A 276 8.89 -16.48 22.32
C THR A 276 7.45 -16.76 21.86
N ILE A 277 6.87 -15.89 21.03
CA ILE A 277 5.48 -15.97 20.60
C ILE A 277 5.40 -16.31 19.10
N PRO A 278 4.50 -17.23 18.68
CA PRO A 278 4.28 -17.49 17.26
C PRO A 278 3.86 -16.22 16.50
N PRO A 279 4.34 -15.99 15.27
CA PRO A 279 4.08 -14.75 14.52
C PRO A 279 2.59 -14.41 14.33
N ALA A 280 1.73 -15.40 14.24
CA ALA A 280 0.27 -15.20 14.12
C ALA A 280 -0.35 -14.52 15.36
N LEU A 281 0.34 -14.56 16.49
CA LEU A 281 -0.09 -13.99 17.78
C LEU A 281 0.69 -12.73 18.17
N TRP A 282 1.56 -12.23 17.31
CA TRP A 282 2.26 -10.97 17.59
C TRP A 282 1.28 -9.79 17.66
N ILE A 283 1.59 -8.85 18.51
CA ILE A 283 0.92 -7.55 18.54
C ILE A 283 1.37 -6.75 17.30
N SER A 284 0.63 -6.88 16.23
CA SER A 284 0.94 -6.30 14.93
C SER A 284 -0.34 -5.94 14.17
N PRO A 285 -0.29 -5.01 13.22
CA PRO A 285 -1.41 -4.79 12.31
C PRO A 285 -1.65 -6.04 11.47
N ALA A 286 -2.88 -6.21 11.00
CA ALA A 286 -3.28 -7.29 10.09
C ALA A 286 -4.22 -6.76 9.00
N LEU A 287 -4.29 -7.50 7.89
CA LEU A 287 -5.22 -7.18 6.79
C LEU A 287 -6.66 -7.54 7.15
N THR A 288 -6.83 -8.52 8.02
CA THR A 288 -8.13 -8.98 8.53
C THR A 288 -7.98 -9.50 9.94
N THR A 289 -9.08 -9.73 10.65
CA THR A 289 -9.09 -10.47 11.92
C THR A 289 -9.75 -11.82 11.72
N SER A 290 -9.33 -12.82 12.50
CA SER A 290 -9.95 -14.15 12.51
C SER A 290 -11.21 -14.19 13.37
N GLY A 291 -11.39 -13.21 14.26
CA GLY A 291 -12.38 -13.24 15.33
C GLY A 291 -12.04 -14.23 16.45
N TYR A 292 -10.83 -14.78 16.44
CA TYR A 292 -10.39 -15.76 17.44
C TYR A 292 -10.03 -15.05 18.75
N CYS A 293 -10.53 -15.58 19.88
CA CYS A 293 -10.41 -14.91 21.17
C CYS A 293 -8.98 -14.78 21.72
N LEU A 294 -8.01 -15.51 21.17
CA LEU A 294 -6.60 -15.38 21.53
C LEU A 294 -5.83 -14.39 20.67
N GLU A 295 -6.45 -13.76 19.69
CA GLU A 295 -5.80 -12.64 18.99
C GLU A 295 -5.51 -11.51 19.98
N PRO A 296 -4.26 -10.99 20.00
CA PRO A 296 -3.85 -9.98 20.98
C PRO A 296 -4.59 -8.64 20.81
N MET A 297 -5.13 -8.39 19.62
CA MET A 297 -6.00 -7.26 19.29
C MET A 297 -7.31 -7.87 18.81
N GLN A 298 -8.35 -7.79 19.64
CA GLN A 298 -9.61 -8.47 19.39
C GLN A 298 -10.33 -7.93 18.17
N PHE A 299 -11.19 -8.77 17.60
CA PHE A 299 -12.11 -8.38 16.53
C PHE A 299 -13.02 -7.25 17.02
N GLY A 300 -12.86 -6.12 16.40
CA GLY A 300 -13.63 -4.94 16.77
C GLY A 300 -13.24 -4.41 18.16
N SER A 301 -13.27 -3.12 18.31
CA SER A 301 -13.21 -2.54 19.64
C SER A 301 -14.48 -2.91 20.40
N ILE A 302 -14.37 -3.18 21.68
CA ILE A 302 -15.54 -3.37 22.53
C ILE A 302 -16.29 -2.04 22.60
N LYS A 303 -17.48 -2.00 22.01
CA LYS A 303 -18.42 -0.87 22.17
C LYS A 303 -19.27 -1.10 23.40
N ALA A 304 -19.12 -0.24 24.41
CA ALA A 304 -20.08 -0.16 25.50
C ALA A 304 -20.83 1.16 25.36
N LEU A 305 -22.15 1.10 25.27
CA LEU A 305 -23.03 2.26 25.06
C LEU A 305 -22.68 3.10 23.82
N GLY A 306 -22.28 2.44 22.74
CA GLY A 306 -21.88 3.10 21.50
C GLY A 306 -20.49 3.74 21.50
N ILE A 307 -19.76 3.70 22.62
CA ILE A 307 -18.41 4.26 22.75
C ILE A 307 -17.37 3.15 22.59
N GLU A 308 -16.44 3.36 21.70
CA GLU A 308 -15.28 2.49 21.52
C GLU A 308 -14.35 2.55 22.74
N LYS A 309 -13.94 1.38 23.25
CA LYS A 309 -13.01 1.31 24.37
C LYS A 309 -11.58 1.35 23.85
N PRO A 310 -10.74 2.33 24.23
CA PRO A 310 -9.40 2.52 23.68
C PRO A 310 -8.41 1.38 24.02
N TRP A 311 -8.73 0.53 24.99
CA TRP A 311 -7.91 -0.63 25.39
C TRP A 311 -8.14 -1.88 24.54
N ALA A 312 -9.07 -1.86 23.59
CA ALA A 312 -9.31 -2.95 22.64
C ALA A 312 -9.17 -2.45 21.20
N PRO A 313 -7.95 -2.08 20.76
CA PRO A 313 -7.76 -1.52 19.42
C PRO A 313 -8.03 -2.56 18.35
N PRO A 314 -8.54 -2.15 17.18
CA PRO A 314 -8.75 -3.05 16.07
C PRO A 314 -7.42 -3.56 15.50
N ARG A 315 -7.35 -4.85 15.18
CA ARG A 315 -6.20 -5.42 14.48
C ARG A 315 -6.17 -5.05 13.00
N SER A 316 -7.33 -4.88 12.41
CA SER A 316 -7.50 -4.52 11.01
C SER A 316 -8.51 -3.39 10.82
N TYR A 317 -8.40 -2.72 9.68
CA TYR A 317 -9.24 -1.57 9.31
C TYR A 317 -9.28 -1.43 7.79
N GLY A 318 -10.30 -0.78 7.26
CA GLY A 318 -10.37 -0.40 5.86
C GLY A 318 -10.29 1.11 5.71
N LEU A 319 -9.29 1.60 4.98
CA LEU A 319 -9.13 3.03 4.71
C LEU A 319 -8.62 3.27 3.29
N LEU A 320 -9.37 4.06 2.54
CA LEU A 320 -8.98 4.62 1.26
C LEU A 320 -9.09 6.14 1.34
N VAL A 321 -8.08 6.86 0.89
CA VAL A 321 -8.01 8.31 0.95
C VAL A 321 -7.79 8.89 -0.44
N ARG A 322 -8.56 9.86 -0.86
CA ARG A 322 -8.26 10.68 -2.02
C ARG A 322 -7.36 11.83 -1.58
N ILE A 323 -6.16 11.88 -2.13
CA ILE A 323 -5.20 12.97 -1.94
C ILE A 323 -5.10 13.79 -3.23
N ASP A 324 -4.98 15.09 -3.09
CA ASP A 324 -4.75 15.99 -4.23
C ASP A 324 -3.26 16.07 -4.63
N GLU A 325 -2.95 16.96 -5.57
CA GLU A 325 -1.58 17.16 -6.07
C GLU A 325 -0.63 17.80 -5.04
N ASP A 326 -1.17 18.39 -3.97
CA ASP A 326 -0.41 18.96 -2.85
C ASP A 326 -0.26 17.96 -1.69
N GLY A 327 -0.93 16.80 -1.76
CA GLY A 327 -0.93 15.74 -0.76
C GLY A 327 -2.00 15.89 0.31
N GLU A 328 -2.90 16.87 0.17
CA GLU A 328 -3.99 17.08 1.12
C GLU A 328 -5.08 16.02 0.96
N ALA A 329 -5.56 15.50 2.11
CA ALA A 329 -6.66 14.54 2.12
C ALA A 329 -8.00 15.25 1.84
N VAL A 330 -8.59 14.96 0.69
CA VAL A 330 -9.83 15.59 0.21
C VAL A 330 -11.06 14.79 0.60
N GLU A 331 -10.96 13.47 0.54
CA GLU A 331 -12.04 12.53 0.80
C GLU A 331 -11.47 11.24 1.38
N SER A 332 -12.21 10.57 2.25
CA SER A 332 -11.87 9.22 2.68
C SER A 332 -13.09 8.30 2.73
N LEU A 333 -12.82 7.02 2.47
CA LEU A 333 -13.78 5.94 2.61
C LEU A 333 -13.24 4.97 3.67
N HIS A 334 -14.06 4.64 4.64
CA HIS A 334 -13.70 3.79 5.75
C HIS A 334 -14.58 2.54 5.82
N SER A 335 -13.99 1.44 6.28
CA SER A 335 -14.67 0.32 6.90
C SER A 335 -14.10 0.20 8.30
N ARG A 336 -14.90 0.67 9.26
CA ARG A 336 -14.47 0.77 10.67
C ARG A 336 -14.44 -0.59 11.33
N VAL A 337 -14.06 -0.58 12.58
CA VAL A 337 -14.12 -1.74 13.47
C VAL A 337 -15.50 -2.41 13.40
N GLY A 338 -15.54 -3.71 13.13
CA GLY A 338 -16.76 -4.46 12.88
C GLY A 338 -17.31 -4.33 11.45
N GLY A 339 -16.66 -3.56 10.58
CA GLY A 339 -16.90 -3.53 9.14
C GLY A 339 -16.35 -4.77 8.43
N ARG A 340 -16.58 -4.84 7.14
CA ARG A 340 -16.25 -6.03 6.34
C ARG A 340 -15.13 -5.82 5.32
N GLN A 341 -14.83 -4.57 4.96
CA GLN A 341 -13.91 -4.25 3.88
C GLN A 341 -12.58 -3.74 4.44
N HIS A 342 -11.79 -4.64 5.05
CA HIS A 342 -10.51 -4.31 5.65
C HIS A 342 -9.33 -4.63 4.72
N GLY A 343 -8.15 -4.09 5.08
CA GLY A 343 -6.93 -4.33 4.32
C GLY A 343 -7.02 -3.80 2.89
N ILE A 344 -7.27 -2.51 2.72
CA ILE A 344 -7.32 -1.89 1.39
C ILE A 344 -5.91 -1.78 0.84
N THR A 345 -5.64 -2.44 -0.29
CA THR A 345 -4.30 -2.50 -0.90
C THR A 345 -4.17 -1.77 -2.21
N ALA A 346 -5.28 -1.57 -2.92
CA ALA A 346 -5.28 -0.84 -4.20
C ALA A 346 -6.63 -0.21 -4.48
N ALA A 347 -6.63 0.88 -5.25
CA ALA A 347 -7.82 1.47 -5.84
C ALA A 347 -7.43 2.31 -7.06
N CYS A 348 -8.30 2.42 -8.05
CA CYS A 348 -8.14 3.34 -9.17
C CYS A 348 -9.49 3.72 -9.75
N ASP A 349 -9.59 4.93 -10.30
CA ASP A 349 -10.71 5.29 -11.15
C ASP A 349 -10.60 4.55 -12.48
N THR A 350 -11.74 4.05 -12.95
CA THR A 350 -11.91 3.36 -14.22
C THR A 350 -13.05 3.99 -15.00
N ALA A 351 -13.23 3.58 -16.25
CA ALA A 351 -14.36 4.03 -17.06
C ALA A 351 -15.74 3.75 -16.41
N GLN A 352 -15.84 2.75 -15.51
CA GLN A 352 -17.10 2.38 -14.85
C GLN A 352 -17.24 2.95 -13.43
N GLY A 353 -16.22 3.63 -12.93
CA GLY A 353 -16.16 4.20 -11.59
C GLY A 353 -14.92 3.80 -10.80
N LEU A 354 -14.92 4.10 -9.52
CA LEU A 354 -13.81 3.76 -8.63
C LEU A 354 -13.86 2.28 -8.26
N VAL A 355 -12.80 1.56 -8.60
CA VAL A 355 -12.62 0.15 -8.23
C VAL A 355 -11.61 0.07 -7.08
N ILE A 356 -11.91 -0.76 -6.08
CA ILE A 356 -11.14 -0.86 -4.83
C ILE A 356 -10.89 -2.33 -4.52
N VAL A 357 -9.66 -2.66 -4.12
CA VAL A 357 -9.29 -4.00 -3.64
C VAL A 357 -9.24 -4.01 -2.12
N SER A 358 -10.13 -4.80 -1.51
CA SER A 358 -10.09 -5.16 -0.10
C SER A 358 -9.46 -6.55 0.04
N ARG A 359 -8.14 -6.60 0.25
CA ARG A 359 -7.40 -7.85 0.35
C ARG A 359 -7.83 -8.66 1.57
N GLY A 360 -8.12 -7.99 2.69
CA GLY A 360 -8.57 -8.66 3.91
C GLY A 360 -9.89 -9.40 3.77
N SER A 361 -10.83 -8.86 2.98
CA SER A 361 -12.10 -9.53 2.68
C SER A 361 -12.04 -10.41 1.42
N GLY A 362 -10.96 -10.35 0.64
CA GLY A 362 -10.88 -11.00 -0.67
C GLY A 362 -11.93 -10.47 -1.66
N ARG A 363 -12.22 -9.18 -1.63
CA ARG A 363 -13.25 -8.55 -2.47
C ARG A 363 -12.67 -7.45 -3.34
N VAL A 364 -13.19 -7.34 -4.54
CA VAL A 364 -13.06 -6.16 -5.40
C VAL A 364 -14.40 -5.43 -5.36
N LEU A 365 -14.37 -4.13 -5.06
CA LEU A 365 -15.56 -3.30 -4.86
C LEU A 365 -15.66 -2.29 -5.98
N LEU A 366 -16.87 -1.87 -6.33
CA LEU A 366 -17.14 -0.83 -7.32
C LEU A 366 -18.01 0.28 -6.71
N ARG A 367 -17.49 1.50 -6.74
CA ARG A 367 -18.28 2.72 -6.56
C ARG A 367 -18.58 3.25 -7.97
N ARG A 368 -19.77 2.97 -8.48
CA ARG A 368 -20.18 3.46 -9.81
C ARG A 368 -20.11 4.98 -9.87
N SER A 369 -19.65 5.51 -11.00
CA SER A 369 -19.80 6.93 -11.27
C SER A 369 -21.28 7.26 -11.24
N THR A 370 -21.70 8.22 -10.42
CA THR A 370 -23.03 8.80 -10.55
C THR A 370 -23.00 9.55 -11.87
N GLY A 371 -23.58 8.95 -12.90
CA GLY A 371 -23.68 9.58 -14.22
C GLY A 371 -24.24 10.98 -14.04
N ALA A 372 -23.62 11.96 -14.65
CA ALA A 372 -24.28 13.22 -14.94
C ALA A 372 -25.49 12.85 -15.82
N VAL A 373 -26.68 12.97 -15.25
CA VAL A 373 -27.97 12.92 -15.97
C VAL A 373 -28.07 14.15 -16.84
#